data_ab49aa349b25b10fab762f666fe6b760
#
_entry.id   ab49aa349b25b10fab762f666fe6b760
#
_cell.length_a   1.000
_cell.length_b   1.000
_cell.length_c   1.000
_cell.angle_alpha   90.00
_cell.angle_beta   90.00
_cell.angle_gamma   90.00
#
_symmetry.space_group_name_H-M   'P 1'
#
loop_
_entity.id
_entity.type
_entity.pdbx_description
1 polymer ?
#
loop_
_entity_poly.entity_id
_entity_poly.type
_entity_poly.pdbx_seq_one_letter_code
_entity_poly.pdbx_strand_id
1 'polypeptide(L)'
;MLEATPANLAHDPAADRVSRLLKPSGRSDVPAFMVMDVMAAAARIEAEGGHVIHMEVGQPAASAPKTALLAARAALDGARLDYTSALGMPALRSRIAAHYRETHGHQVEAERIVVTTGSSGAFILAFLAMFEPGDRVAVTVPGYPPYRHILTALGCEPVLIETSGENRHALTGEALLAAHRRTPLKGVLVGSPANPTGTMMSREALASLIAAAESAGIRFISDEIYHGLDYAFPAVTAAALSPHALVINSFSKYFCMTGWRVGWMLVPEPLVRPIERLQQNLAISVPTLSQIAAAAAFDGRDEMEAVKRGYQENRGILIAGLPQAGLTRFLPADGAFYLYADISAFSSDSFEFARQMLERAHVAATPGIDFDPVHGRRFIRFSYARSAEDMREAVARIARWLG
;
A
#
# COMPACT_ATOMS: atom_id res chain seq x y z
N MET A 1 34.01 -37.35 45.32
CA MET A 1 33.60 -36.08 44.68
C MET A 1 34.66 -35.76 43.61
N LEU A 2 34.34 -36.02 42.36
CA LEU A 2 35.15 -35.63 41.22
C LEU A 2 34.30 -34.61 40.45
N GLU A 3 34.69 -33.32 40.53
CA GLU A 3 34.08 -32.24 39.78
C GLU A 3 34.41 -32.44 38.29
N ALA A 4 33.36 -32.59 37.46
CA ALA A 4 33.47 -32.60 36.03
C ALA A 4 33.67 -31.17 35.55
N THR A 5 34.85 -30.85 35.04
CA THR A 5 35.13 -29.60 34.34
C THR A 5 34.28 -29.51 33.06
N PRO A 6 33.56 -28.40 32.82
CA PRO A 6 32.81 -28.28 31.59
C PRO A 6 33.75 -28.31 30.37
N ALA A 7 33.47 -29.23 29.44
CA ALA A 7 34.20 -29.35 28.19
C ALA A 7 34.16 -28.02 27.43
N ASN A 8 35.31 -27.45 27.22
CA ASN A 8 35.56 -26.31 26.36
C ASN A 8 35.12 -26.73 24.95
N LEU A 9 33.93 -26.28 24.50
CA LEU A 9 33.49 -26.48 23.13
C LEU A 9 34.50 -25.78 22.21
N ALA A 10 35.36 -26.59 21.59
CA ALA A 10 36.38 -26.09 20.68
C ALA A 10 35.70 -25.25 19.58
N HIS A 11 36.13 -24.02 19.48
CA HIS A 11 35.72 -23.09 18.44
C HIS A 11 36.10 -23.68 17.08
N ASP A 12 35.09 -24.02 16.24
CA ASP A 12 35.32 -24.57 14.91
C ASP A 12 35.54 -23.42 13.89
N PRO A 13 36.77 -23.20 13.42
CA PRO A 13 37.09 -22.14 12.48
C PRO A 13 36.40 -22.31 11.13
N ALA A 14 35.95 -23.53 10.77
CA ALA A 14 35.21 -23.79 9.53
C ALA A 14 33.74 -23.34 9.67
N ALA A 15 33.11 -23.63 10.81
CA ALA A 15 31.76 -23.16 11.12
C ALA A 15 31.72 -21.63 11.18
N ASP A 16 32.72 -20.98 11.76
CA ASP A 16 32.85 -19.52 11.79
C ASP A 16 33.02 -18.91 10.39
N ARG A 17 33.78 -19.57 9.53
CA ARG A 17 33.94 -19.13 8.13
C ARG A 17 32.64 -19.22 7.36
N VAL A 18 31.93 -20.34 7.47
CA VAL A 18 30.62 -20.54 6.84
C VAL A 18 29.61 -19.51 7.37
N SER A 19 29.56 -19.28 8.68
CA SER A 19 28.69 -18.27 9.29
C SER A 19 28.94 -16.87 8.73
N ARG A 20 30.21 -16.48 8.54
CA ARG A 20 30.55 -15.17 7.92
C ARG A 20 30.17 -15.10 6.45
N LEU A 21 30.34 -16.19 5.68
CA LEU A 21 29.98 -16.25 4.27
C LEU A 21 28.45 -16.14 4.05
N LEU A 22 27.66 -16.68 4.97
CA LEU A 22 26.20 -16.74 4.87
C LEU A 22 25.50 -15.63 5.68
N LYS A 23 26.26 -14.72 6.30
CA LYS A 23 25.67 -13.63 7.08
C LYS A 23 24.85 -12.69 6.17
N PRO A 24 23.54 -12.55 6.39
CA PRO A 24 22.71 -11.60 5.64
C PRO A 24 23.21 -10.16 5.80
N SER A 25 22.96 -9.34 4.80
CA SER A 25 23.17 -7.89 4.90
C SER A 25 22.20 -7.31 5.94
N GLY A 26 22.63 -6.33 6.74
CA GLY A 26 21.76 -5.61 7.67
C GLY A 26 20.58 -4.90 6.99
N ARG A 27 20.69 -4.61 5.70
CA ARG A 27 19.59 -4.05 4.90
C ARG A 27 18.44 -5.04 4.66
N SER A 28 18.68 -6.33 4.79
CA SER A 28 17.64 -7.36 4.67
C SER A 28 16.93 -7.65 6.00
N ASP A 29 17.39 -7.05 7.10
CA ASP A 29 16.77 -7.17 8.42
C ASP A 29 15.58 -6.20 8.54
N VAL A 30 14.53 -6.50 7.78
CA VAL A 30 13.24 -5.81 7.80
C VAL A 30 12.16 -6.77 8.30
N PRO A 31 11.17 -6.27 9.08
CA PRO A 31 10.07 -7.11 9.54
C PRO A 31 9.31 -7.77 8.39
N ALA A 32 8.80 -8.98 8.62
CA ALA A 32 7.88 -9.62 7.70
C ALA A 32 6.59 -8.79 7.55
N PHE A 33 5.96 -8.88 6.39
CA PHE A 33 4.64 -8.27 6.16
C PHE A 33 3.57 -9.22 6.67
N MET A 34 2.97 -8.93 7.84
CA MET A 34 2.12 -9.85 8.60
C MET A 34 0.88 -10.33 7.82
N VAL A 35 0.38 -9.54 6.88
CA VAL A 35 -0.73 -9.97 6.02
C VAL A 35 -0.41 -11.29 5.29
N MET A 36 0.85 -11.52 4.91
CA MET A 36 1.27 -12.75 4.20
C MET A 36 1.22 -13.96 5.15
N ASP A 37 1.55 -13.77 6.42
CA ASP A 37 1.48 -14.84 7.43
C ASP A 37 0.02 -15.20 7.73
N VAL A 38 -0.87 -14.21 7.82
CA VAL A 38 -2.32 -14.44 7.97
C VAL A 38 -2.89 -15.19 6.78
N MET A 39 -2.51 -14.82 5.54
CA MET A 39 -2.91 -15.55 4.33
C MET A 39 -2.43 -17.00 4.35
N ALA A 40 -1.18 -17.25 4.75
CA ALA A 40 -0.63 -18.60 4.86
C ALA A 40 -1.36 -19.43 5.93
N ALA A 41 -1.76 -18.81 7.04
CA ALA A 41 -2.55 -19.46 8.09
C ALA A 41 -3.98 -19.79 7.60
N ALA A 42 -4.63 -18.88 6.87
CA ALA A 42 -5.93 -19.10 6.25
C ALA A 42 -5.89 -20.27 5.25
N ALA A 43 -4.88 -20.29 4.36
CA ALA A 43 -4.69 -21.36 3.38
C ALA A 43 -4.51 -22.76 4.03
N ARG A 44 -3.92 -22.85 5.22
CA ARG A 44 -3.82 -24.12 5.97
C ARG A 44 -5.21 -24.64 6.41
N ILE A 45 -6.05 -23.75 6.93
CA ILE A 45 -7.42 -24.10 7.33
C ILE A 45 -8.23 -24.57 6.11
N GLU A 46 -8.07 -23.91 4.96
CA GLU A 46 -8.76 -24.28 3.72
C GLU A 46 -8.27 -25.63 3.19
N ALA A 47 -6.97 -25.92 3.28
CA ALA A 47 -6.43 -27.23 2.91
C ALA A 47 -6.97 -28.39 3.77
N GLU A 48 -7.43 -28.10 5.01
CA GLU A 48 -8.10 -29.05 5.92
C GLU A 48 -9.62 -29.10 5.69
N GLY A 49 -10.15 -28.40 4.68
CA GLY A 49 -11.56 -28.38 4.31
C GLY A 49 -12.38 -27.29 5.01
N GLY A 50 -11.76 -26.40 5.72
CA GLY A 50 -12.42 -25.23 6.28
C GLY A 50 -12.76 -24.20 5.21
N HIS A 51 -13.77 -23.34 5.48
CA HIS A 51 -14.11 -22.21 4.62
C HIS A 51 -13.79 -20.90 5.34
N VAL A 52 -12.75 -20.20 4.87
CA VAL A 52 -12.29 -18.92 5.42
C VAL A 52 -12.84 -17.75 4.61
N ILE A 53 -13.32 -16.71 5.32
CA ILE A 53 -13.66 -15.44 4.69
C ILE A 53 -12.45 -14.51 4.78
N HIS A 54 -11.91 -14.16 3.62
CA HIS A 54 -10.68 -13.39 3.49
C HIS A 54 -10.93 -11.89 3.54
N MET A 55 -10.59 -11.25 4.65
CA MET A 55 -10.63 -9.80 4.85
C MET A 55 -9.25 -9.24 5.23
N GLU A 56 -8.19 -10.04 5.14
CA GLU A 56 -6.81 -9.64 5.47
C GLU A 56 -6.10 -8.98 4.29
N VAL A 57 -6.30 -9.46 3.08
CA VAL A 57 -5.56 -8.98 1.93
C VAL A 57 -6.24 -7.80 1.25
N GLY A 58 -5.47 -6.77 0.96
CA GLY A 58 -5.92 -5.61 0.20
C GLY A 58 -5.87 -5.85 -1.31
N GLN A 59 -6.60 -6.83 -1.79
CA GLN A 59 -6.63 -7.21 -3.21
C GLN A 59 -8.06 -7.23 -3.73
N PRO A 60 -8.34 -6.55 -4.88
CA PRO A 60 -9.59 -6.72 -5.60
C PRO A 60 -9.89 -8.18 -5.90
N ALA A 61 -11.13 -8.61 -5.68
CA ALA A 61 -11.58 -9.94 -6.05
C ALA A 61 -11.94 -10.05 -7.55
N ALA A 62 -12.25 -8.92 -8.19
CA ALA A 62 -12.55 -8.85 -9.60
C ALA A 62 -11.29 -9.02 -10.46
N SER A 63 -11.46 -9.56 -11.66
CA SER A 63 -10.43 -9.62 -12.68
C SER A 63 -10.18 -8.26 -13.30
N ALA A 64 -9.03 -8.11 -13.99
CA ALA A 64 -8.78 -6.97 -14.88
C ALA A 64 -9.93 -6.79 -15.88
N PRO A 65 -10.21 -5.55 -16.35
CA PRO A 65 -11.29 -5.29 -17.28
C PRO A 65 -11.11 -6.07 -18.58
N LYS A 66 -12.22 -6.42 -19.23
CA LYS A 66 -12.22 -7.22 -20.46
C LYS A 66 -11.36 -6.61 -21.55
N THR A 67 -11.36 -5.30 -21.66
CA THR A 67 -10.50 -4.55 -22.61
C THR A 67 -9.02 -4.86 -22.42
N ALA A 68 -8.54 -4.89 -21.16
CA ALA A 68 -7.17 -5.26 -20.83
C ALA A 68 -6.87 -6.73 -21.18
N LEU A 69 -7.79 -7.65 -20.84
CA LEU A 69 -7.63 -9.07 -21.14
C LEU A 69 -7.61 -9.37 -22.64
N LEU A 70 -8.46 -8.69 -23.42
CA LEU A 70 -8.51 -8.83 -24.88
C LEU A 70 -7.23 -8.27 -25.52
N ALA A 71 -6.77 -7.10 -25.08
CA ALA A 71 -5.53 -6.53 -25.58
C ALA A 71 -4.32 -7.43 -25.28
N ALA A 72 -4.25 -8.03 -24.10
CA ALA A 72 -3.20 -8.97 -23.74
C ALA A 72 -3.23 -10.22 -24.63
N ARG A 73 -4.40 -10.80 -24.86
CA ARG A 73 -4.55 -11.97 -25.76
C ARG A 73 -4.10 -11.65 -27.19
N ALA A 74 -4.57 -10.54 -27.74
CA ALA A 74 -4.17 -10.12 -29.07
C ALA A 74 -2.64 -9.86 -29.18
N ALA A 75 -2.02 -9.33 -28.12
CA ALA A 75 -0.58 -9.12 -28.08
C ALA A 75 0.20 -10.46 -28.05
N LEU A 76 -0.30 -11.49 -27.35
CA LEU A 76 0.32 -12.82 -27.35
C LEU A 76 0.27 -13.50 -28.70
N ASP A 77 -0.79 -13.25 -29.50
CA ASP A 77 -0.97 -13.86 -30.80
C ASP A 77 -0.13 -13.20 -31.92
N GLY A 78 0.26 -11.95 -31.79
CA GLY A 78 0.87 -11.24 -32.92
C GLY A 78 1.90 -10.16 -32.61
N ALA A 79 2.05 -9.73 -31.36
CA ALA A 79 3.01 -8.67 -31.02
C ALA A 79 4.38 -9.24 -30.64
N ARG A 80 5.45 -8.53 -31.02
CA ARG A 80 6.76 -8.76 -30.41
C ARG A 80 6.75 -8.17 -29.00
N LEU A 81 6.99 -9.01 -27.99
CA LEU A 81 7.06 -8.61 -26.58
C LEU A 81 8.51 -8.28 -26.18
N ASP A 82 9.13 -7.41 -26.96
CA ASP A 82 10.52 -6.95 -26.74
C ASP A 82 10.61 -5.98 -25.56
N TYR A 83 11.82 -5.61 -25.16
CA TYR A 83 12.05 -4.50 -24.22
C TYR A 83 11.44 -3.20 -24.74
N THR A 84 10.88 -2.42 -23.85
CA THR A 84 10.38 -1.08 -24.14
C THR A 84 11.36 0.00 -23.65
N SER A 85 11.03 1.26 -23.91
CA SER A 85 11.69 2.37 -23.23
C SER A 85 11.59 2.18 -21.70
N ALA A 86 12.65 2.54 -20.98
CA ALA A 86 12.67 2.46 -19.51
C ALA A 86 11.58 3.31 -18.87
N LEU A 87 11.24 4.45 -19.42
CA LEU A 87 10.12 5.29 -18.96
C LEU A 87 8.74 4.67 -19.26
N GLY A 88 8.68 3.60 -20.02
CA GLY A 88 7.45 2.95 -20.46
C GLY A 88 7.03 3.31 -21.90
N MET A 89 6.07 2.57 -22.43
CA MET A 89 5.55 2.75 -23.78
C MET A 89 4.93 4.15 -23.95
N PRO A 90 5.27 4.90 -25.00
CA PRO A 90 4.70 6.23 -25.24
C PRO A 90 3.17 6.24 -25.25
N ALA A 91 2.54 5.23 -25.85
CA ALA A 91 1.08 5.09 -25.88
C ALA A 91 0.46 5.00 -24.46
N LEU A 92 1.06 4.22 -23.56
CA LEU A 92 0.59 4.12 -22.18
C LEU A 92 0.80 5.43 -21.42
N ARG A 93 1.96 6.08 -21.56
CA ARG A 93 2.26 7.38 -20.94
C ARG A 93 1.26 8.45 -21.37
N SER A 94 0.98 8.56 -22.69
CA SER A 94 -0.03 9.46 -23.23
C SER A 94 -1.44 9.14 -22.70
N ARG A 95 -1.77 7.86 -22.57
CA ARG A 95 -3.09 7.45 -22.03
C ARG A 95 -3.23 7.80 -20.55
N ILE A 96 -2.16 7.64 -19.75
CA ILE A 96 -2.12 8.10 -18.36
C ILE A 96 -2.30 9.63 -18.28
N ALA A 97 -1.62 10.39 -19.12
CA ALA A 97 -1.78 11.85 -19.18
C ALA A 97 -3.24 12.25 -19.49
N ALA A 98 -3.88 11.55 -20.44
CA ALA A 98 -5.29 11.76 -20.74
C ALA A 98 -6.19 11.44 -19.53
N HIS A 99 -5.89 10.38 -18.78
CA HIS A 99 -6.62 10.01 -17.55
C HIS A 99 -6.58 11.13 -16.50
N TYR A 100 -5.42 11.78 -16.26
CA TYR A 100 -5.36 12.93 -15.34
C TYR A 100 -6.27 14.07 -15.76
N ARG A 101 -6.31 14.39 -17.06
CA ARG A 101 -7.23 15.41 -17.58
C ARG A 101 -8.70 15.01 -17.42
N GLU A 102 -9.04 13.76 -17.73
CA GLU A 102 -10.41 13.24 -17.68
C GLU A 102 -10.94 13.13 -16.24
N THR A 103 -10.08 12.74 -15.28
CA THR A 103 -10.50 12.41 -13.91
C THR A 103 -10.29 13.58 -12.95
N HIS A 104 -9.19 14.30 -13.09
CA HIS A 104 -8.80 15.37 -12.16
C HIS A 104 -8.90 16.77 -12.76
N GLY A 105 -9.25 16.90 -14.06
CA GLY A 105 -9.25 18.18 -14.76
C GLY A 105 -7.86 18.84 -14.82
N HIS A 106 -6.79 18.05 -14.61
CA HIS A 106 -5.41 18.53 -14.53
C HIS A 106 -4.59 17.99 -15.69
N GLN A 107 -3.92 18.88 -16.41
CA GLN A 107 -3.04 18.51 -17.51
C GLN A 107 -1.67 18.15 -16.98
N VAL A 108 -1.16 16.98 -17.37
CA VAL A 108 0.20 16.52 -17.08
C VAL A 108 0.93 16.18 -18.37
N GLU A 109 2.22 16.45 -18.41
CA GLU A 109 3.06 16.12 -19.56
C GLU A 109 3.42 14.63 -19.54
N ALA A 110 3.22 13.94 -20.66
CA ALA A 110 3.53 12.51 -20.79
C ALA A 110 5.03 12.22 -20.51
N GLU A 111 5.90 13.19 -20.76
CA GLU A 111 7.33 13.13 -20.50
C GLU A 111 7.68 13.01 -19.03
N ARG A 112 6.81 13.49 -18.15
CA ARG A 112 6.95 13.38 -16.68
C ARG A 112 6.39 12.09 -16.12
N ILE A 113 5.76 11.26 -16.93
CA ILE A 113 5.19 9.98 -16.51
C ILE A 113 6.22 8.88 -16.68
N VAL A 114 6.48 8.13 -15.60
CA VAL A 114 7.35 6.95 -15.59
C VAL A 114 6.50 5.74 -15.23
N VAL A 115 6.41 4.78 -16.13
CA VAL A 115 5.75 3.49 -15.90
C VAL A 115 6.67 2.63 -15.05
N THR A 116 6.12 1.94 -14.04
CA THR A 116 6.89 1.18 -13.06
C THR A 116 6.35 -0.23 -12.86
N THR A 117 7.15 -1.12 -12.27
CA THR A 117 6.73 -2.48 -11.88
C THR A 117 5.83 -2.43 -10.63
N GLY A 118 4.61 -1.92 -10.82
CA GLY A 118 3.68 -1.58 -9.75
C GLY A 118 4.17 -0.39 -8.90
N SER A 119 3.38 0.01 -7.91
CA SER A 119 3.77 1.07 -6.97
C SER A 119 5.00 0.69 -6.12
N SER A 120 5.23 -0.60 -5.85
CA SER A 120 6.43 -1.03 -5.10
C SER A 120 7.72 -0.65 -5.82
N GLY A 121 7.80 -0.86 -7.13
CA GLY A 121 8.92 -0.39 -7.95
C GLY A 121 9.04 1.13 -7.97
N ALA A 122 7.90 1.83 -7.98
CA ALA A 122 7.87 3.29 -7.90
C ALA A 122 8.47 3.81 -6.58
N PHE A 123 8.13 3.22 -5.42
CA PHE A 123 8.72 3.61 -4.13
C PHE A 123 10.23 3.43 -4.11
N ILE A 124 10.73 2.29 -4.61
CA ILE A 124 12.18 2.02 -4.67
C ILE A 124 12.88 3.10 -5.50
N LEU A 125 12.37 3.38 -6.71
CA LEU A 125 12.94 4.38 -7.61
C LEU A 125 12.85 5.79 -7.03
N ALA A 126 11.71 6.17 -6.44
CA ALA A 126 11.51 7.46 -5.83
C ALA A 126 12.47 7.69 -4.66
N PHE A 127 12.59 6.72 -3.76
CA PHE A 127 13.47 6.85 -2.59
C PHE A 127 14.94 6.92 -3.00
N LEU A 128 15.38 6.07 -3.94
CA LEU A 128 16.74 6.12 -4.47
C LEU A 128 17.06 7.43 -5.21
N ALA A 129 16.09 8.05 -5.87
CA ALA A 129 16.30 9.30 -6.60
C ALA A 129 16.23 10.54 -5.70
N MET A 130 15.57 10.45 -4.54
CA MET A 130 15.27 11.60 -3.71
C MET A 130 16.05 11.64 -2.39
N PHE A 131 16.55 10.49 -1.91
CA PHE A 131 17.13 10.40 -0.57
C PHE A 131 18.47 9.68 -0.57
N GLU A 132 19.36 10.11 0.32
CA GLU A 132 20.64 9.46 0.60
C GLU A 132 20.50 8.53 1.83
N PRO A 133 21.40 7.53 1.99
CA PRO A 133 21.45 6.77 3.22
C PRO A 133 21.63 7.68 4.46
N GLY A 134 20.80 7.45 5.49
CA GLY A 134 20.71 8.29 6.68
C GLY A 134 19.72 9.44 6.58
N ASP A 135 19.18 9.74 5.40
CA ASP A 135 18.12 10.74 5.29
C ASP A 135 16.84 10.30 6.01
N ARG A 136 16.21 11.25 6.70
CA ARG A 136 14.99 11.03 7.47
C ARG A 136 13.76 11.36 6.66
N VAL A 137 12.86 10.37 6.55
CA VAL A 137 11.63 10.50 5.78
C VAL A 137 10.42 10.24 6.67
N ALA A 138 9.54 11.24 6.79
CA ALA A 138 8.32 11.12 7.56
C ALA A 138 7.30 10.20 6.88
N VAL A 139 6.71 9.30 7.65
CA VAL A 139 5.57 8.48 7.27
C VAL A 139 4.56 8.48 8.41
N THR A 140 3.27 8.40 8.08
CA THR A 140 2.21 8.36 9.09
C THR A 140 2.08 6.99 9.73
N VAL A 141 1.68 6.95 11.00
CA VAL A 141 1.16 5.76 11.67
C VAL A 141 -0.21 6.11 12.27
N PRO A 142 -1.22 5.25 12.04
CA PRO A 142 -1.18 4.04 11.20
C PRO A 142 -0.89 4.35 9.73
N GLY A 143 -0.19 3.44 9.04
CA GLY A 143 0.21 3.62 7.64
C GLY A 143 0.64 2.31 6.98
N TYR A 144 0.79 2.31 5.66
CA TYR A 144 1.17 1.12 4.90
C TYR A 144 2.58 0.64 5.26
N PRO A 145 2.75 -0.58 5.80
CA PRO A 145 4.03 -1.05 6.36
C PRO A 145 5.22 -0.96 5.39
N PRO A 146 5.08 -1.30 4.11
CA PRO A 146 6.20 -1.25 3.17
C PRO A 146 6.86 0.12 3.01
N TYR A 147 6.19 1.25 3.31
CA TYR A 147 6.85 2.56 3.24
C TYR A 147 8.08 2.59 4.15
N ARG A 148 7.90 2.27 5.45
CA ARG A 148 9.01 2.26 6.41
C ARG A 148 10.02 1.16 6.13
N HIS A 149 9.57 -0.03 5.69
CA HIS A 149 10.46 -1.16 5.43
C HIS A 149 11.34 -0.93 4.20
N ILE A 150 10.80 -0.37 3.10
CA ILE A 150 11.59 -0.01 1.91
C ILE A 150 12.59 1.10 2.25
N LEU A 151 12.18 2.13 2.99
CA LEU A 151 13.08 3.19 3.44
C LEU A 151 14.25 2.60 4.24
N THR A 152 13.97 1.74 5.23
CA THR A 152 15.01 1.07 6.04
C THR A 152 15.93 0.19 5.17
N ALA A 153 15.37 -0.61 4.27
CA ALA A 153 16.16 -1.45 3.37
C ALA A 153 17.07 -0.65 2.44
N LEU A 154 16.69 0.58 2.09
CA LEU A 154 17.52 1.49 1.29
C LEU A 154 18.48 2.34 2.14
N GLY A 155 18.45 2.18 3.47
CA GLY A 155 19.35 2.87 4.40
C GLY A 155 18.84 4.24 4.84
N CYS A 156 17.60 4.62 4.51
CA CYS A 156 16.95 5.81 5.04
C CYS A 156 16.34 5.54 6.44
N GLU A 157 16.11 6.59 7.20
CA GLU A 157 15.50 6.54 8.52
C GLU A 157 14.01 6.94 8.44
N PRO A 158 13.04 6.01 8.57
CA PRO A 158 11.64 6.38 8.64
C PRO A 158 11.32 7.06 9.98
N VAL A 159 10.77 8.28 9.92
CA VAL A 159 10.28 9.00 11.09
C VAL A 159 8.78 8.85 11.17
N LEU A 160 8.31 8.14 12.19
CA LEU A 160 6.90 7.86 12.39
C LEU A 160 6.20 9.10 12.98
N ILE A 161 5.17 9.60 12.30
CA ILE A 161 4.31 10.66 12.81
C ILE A 161 2.94 10.05 13.14
N GLU A 162 2.60 10.06 14.41
CA GLU A 162 1.32 9.56 14.91
C GLU A 162 0.17 10.47 14.43
N THR A 163 -0.89 9.83 13.94
CA THR A 163 -2.13 10.48 13.53
C THR A 163 -3.30 9.90 14.29
N SER A 164 -4.30 10.72 14.60
CA SER A 164 -5.45 10.29 15.41
C SER A 164 -6.76 10.30 14.61
N GLY A 165 -7.75 9.60 15.15
CA GLY A 165 -9.12 9.61 14.61
C GLY A 165 -9.79 10.99 14.66
N GLU A 166 -9.35 11.89 15.54
CA GLU A 166 -9.87 13.25 15.65
C GLU A 166 -9.70 14.05 14.34
N ASN A 167 -8.55 13.88 13.69
CA ASN A 167 -8.25 14.46 12.38
C ASN A 167 -8.44 13.45 11.23
N ARG A 168 -9.25 12.41 11.45
CA ARG A 168 -9.47 11.32 10.47
C ARG A 168 -8.16 10.72 9.96
N HIS A 169 -7.15 10.62 10.82
CA HIS A 169 -5.79 10.17 10.52
C HIS A 169 -5.07 10.98 9.42
N ALA A 170 -5.51 12.21 9.16
CA ALA A 170 -4.80 13.12 8.26
C ALA A 170 -3.57 13.72 8.95
N LEU A 171 -2.42 13.69 8.28
CA LEU A 171 -1.25 14.43 8.73
C LEU A 171 -1.46 15.92 8.48
N THR A 172 -1.26 16.75 9.52
CA THR A 172 -1.34 18.21 9.40
C THR A 172 0.03 18.82 9.12
N GLY A 173 0.05 19.99 8.45
CA GLY A 173 1.29 20.77 8.25
C GLY A 173 1.96 21.14 9.57
N GLU A 174 1.17 21.45 10.61
CA GLU A 174 1.68 21.75 11.95
C GLU A 174 2.43 20.54 12.57
N ALA A 175 1.84 19.35 12.52
CA ALA A 175 2.46 18.12 13.02
C ALA A 175 3.75 17.78 12.25
N LEU A 176 3.74 17.94 10.91
CA LEU A 176 4.93 17.75 10.07
C LEU A 176 6.04 18.72 10.48
N LEU A 177 5.75 20.02 10.60
CA LEU A 177 6.74 21.03 10.98
C LEU A 177 7.22 20.84 12.43
N ALA A 178 6.36 20.40 13.34
CA ALA A 178 6.76 20.05 14.71
C ALA A 178 7.73 18.87 14.74
N ALA A 179 7.49 17.83 13.92
CA ALA A 179 8.41 16.71 13.75
C ALA A 179 9.75 17.17 13.13
N HIS A 180 9.70 18.00 12.09
CA HIS A 180 10.89 18.55 11.42
C HIS A 180 11.76 19.37 12.35
N ARG A 181 11.17 20.19 13.24
CA ARG A 181 11.93 20.98 14.24
C ARG A 181 12.66 20.09 15.25
N ARG A 182 12.06 18.94 15.63
CA ARG A 182 12.71 17.99 16.54
C ARG A 182 13.79 17.19 15.85
N THR A 183 13.54 16.79 14.62
CA THR A 183 14.39 15.90 13.83
C THR A 183 14.29 16.33 12.38
N PRO A 184 15.32 16.98 11.82
CA PRO A 184 15.26 17.48 10.44
C PRO A 184 14.89 16.37 9.44
N LEU A 185 13.81 16.61 8.68
CA LEU A 185 13.27 15.70 7.68
C LEU A 185 13.73 16.12 6.29
N LYS A 186 13.97 15.15 5.42
CA LYS A 186 14.26 15.34 3.99
C LYS A 186 13.06 15.07 3.09
N GLY A 187 12.12 14.29 3.57
CA GLY A 187 10.90 13.96 2.85
C GLY A 187 9.73 13.61 3.74
N VAL A 188 8.56 13.61 3.16
CA VAL A 188 7.31 13.11 3.74
C VAL A 188 6.56 12.31 2.69
N LEU A 189 5.98 11.17 3.10
CA LEU A 189 5.12 10.34 2.27
C LEU A 189 3.77 10.18 2.94
N VAL A 190 2.69 10.45 2.20
CA VAL A 190 1.31 10.23 2.64
C VAL A 190 0.52 9.48 1.57
N GLY A 191 -0.40 8.63 2.00
CA GLY A 191 -1.36 7.95 1.13
C GLY A 191 -2.77 8.51 1.35
N SER A 192 -3.48 8.84 0.26
CA SER A 192 -4.88 9.27 0.32
C SER A 192 -5.60 8.83 -0.96
N PRO A 193 -6.61 7.94 -0.84
CA PRO A 193 -7.14 7.27 0.37
C PRO A 193 -6.11 6.40 1.08
N ALA A 194 -6.19 6.32 2.41
CA ALA A 194 -5.16 5.71 3.25
C ALA A 194 -5.40 4.20 3.50
N ASN A 195 -4.34 3.44 3.56
CA ASN A 195 -4.29 2.10 4.13
C ASN A 195 -3.55 2.18 5.48
N PRO A 196 -4.17 1.81 6.63
CA PRO A 196 -5.31 0.90 6.78
C PRO A 196 -6.68 1.58 6.99
N THR A 197 -6.74 2.91 7.14
CA THR A 197 -7.90 3.62 7.71
C THR A 197 -9.06 3.83 6.73
N GLY A 198 -8.80 3.81 5.43
CA GLY A 198 -9.78 4.17 4.40
C GLY A 198 -10.16 5.66 4.39
N THR A 199 -9.53 6.48 5.24
CA THR A 199 -9.79 7.91 5.31
C THR A 199 -9.09 8.67 4.17
N MET A 200 -9.60 9.84 3.82
CA MET A 200 -9.08 10.70 2.76
C MET A 200 -8.77 12.10 3.29
N MET A 201 -7.75 12.72 2.70
CA MET A 201 -7.48 14.15 2.92
C MET A 201 -8.34 14.99 1.99
N SER A 202 -8.93 16.08 2.53
CA SER A 202 -9.58 17.08 1.69
C SER A 202 -8.55 17.85 0.86
N ARG A 203 -9.03 18.57 -0.17
CA ARG A 203 -8.16 19.43 -1.00
C ARG A 203 -7.40 20.44 -0.15
N GLU A 204 -8.08 21.06 0.82
CA GLU A 204 -7.51 22.09 1.70
C GLU A 204 -6.46 21.49 2.64
N ALA A 205 -6.74 20.31 3.22
CA ALA A 205 -5.80 19.62 4.09
C ALA A 205 -4.53 19.20 3.34
N LEU A 206 -4.70 18.62 2.14
CA LEU A 206 -3.58 18.22 1.30
C LEU A 206 -2.75 19.41 0.82
N ALA A 207 -3.41 20.49 0.38
CA ALA A 207 -2.72 21.72 -0.06
C ALA A 207 -1.94 22.37 1.08
N SER A 208 -2.54 22.45 2.27
CA SER A 208 -1.87 22.98 3.47
C SER A 208 -0.65 22.17 3.88
N LEU A 209 -0.75 20.83 3.80
CA LEU A 209 0.37 19.94 4.12
C LEU A 209 1.50 20.09 3.10
N ILE A 210 1.19 20.14 1.79
CA ILE A 210 2.18 20.35 0.73
C ILE A 210 2.88 21.69 0.92
N ALA A 211 2.13 22.79 1.15
CA ALA A 211 2.71 24.10 1.39
C ALA A 211 3.64 24.14 2.62
N ALA A 212 3.26 23.45 3.71
CA ALA A 212 4.10 23.29 4.88
C ALA A 212 5.40 22.53 4.57
N ALA A 213 5.31 21.44 3.82
CA ALA A 213 6.47 20.66 3.39
C ALA A 213 7.43 21.51 2.53
N GLU A 214 6.90 22.18 1.51
CA GLU A 214 7.69 23.01 0.59
C GLU A 214 8.37 24.18 1.31
N SER A 215 7.65 24.84 2.23
CA SER A 215 8.22 25.95 3.01
C SER A 215 9.42 25.55 3.88
N ALA A 216 9.47 24.27 4.26
CA ALA A 216 10.56 23.70 5.07
C ALA A 216 11.61 22.94 4.22
N GLY A 217 11.50 22.95 2.88
CA GLY A 217 12.40 22.20 2.01
C GLY A 217 12.25 20.67 2.12
N ILE A 218 11.09 20.18 2.56
CA ILE A 218 10.78 18.76 2.71
C ILE A 218 10.15 18.28 1.40
N ARG A 219 10.74 17.26 0.77
CA ARG A 219 10.22 16.66 -0.47
C ARG A 219 8.92 15.92 -0.21
N PHE A 220 7.93 16.11 -1.08
CA PHE A 220 6.60 15.54 -0.90
C PHE A 220 6.34 14.37 -1.85
N ILE A 221 5.92 13.22 -1.31
CA ILE A 221 5.51 12.03 -2.07
C ILE A 221 4.05 11.73 -1.73
N SER A 222 3.20 11.66 -2.76
CA SER A 222 1.79 11.28 -2.66
C SER A 222 1.58 9.87 -3.19
N ASP A 223 1.12 8.96 -2.34
CA ASP A 223 0.61 7.66 -2.79
C ASP A 223 -0.88 7.76 -3.08
N GLU A 224 -1.22 7.67 -4.36
CA GLU A 224 -2.56 7.81 -4.90
C GLU A 224 -3.13 6.49 -5.44
N ILE A 225 -2.59 5.35 -4.98
CA ILE A 225 -2.92 4.02 -5.49
C ILE A 225 -4.42 3.69 -5.41
N TYR A 226 -5.16 4.33 -4.50
CA TYR A 226 -6.60 4.13 -4.33
C TYR A 226 -7.46 5.17 -5.03
N HIS A 227 -6.91 6.11 -5.80
CA HIS A 227 -7.69 7.03 -6.62
C HIS A 227 -8.64 6.25 -7.55
N GLY A 228 -9.87 6.73 -7.68
CA GLY A 228 -10.97 6.01 -8.32
C GLY A 228 -11.83 5.21 -7.33
N LEU A 229 -11.29 4.80 -6.18
CA LEU A 229 -12.01 4.14 -5.09
C LEU A 229 -12.33 5.15 -3.97
N ASP A 230 -13.00 6.22 -4.31
CA ASP A 230 -13.44 7.31 -3.46
C ASP A 230 -14.97 7.28 -3.36
N TYR A 231 -15.53 7.42 -2.13
CA TYR A 231 -16.95 7.30 -1.86
C TYR A 231 -17.55 8.56 -1.24
N ALA A 232 -16.80 9.25 -0.36
CA ALA A 232 -17.31 10.40 0.37
C ALA A 232 -17.20 11.70 -0.43
N PHE A 233 -16.09 11.88 -1.13
CA PHE A 233 -15.81 13.03 -2.01
C PHE A 233 -14.72 12.63 -3.02
N PRO A 234 -14.59 13.35 -4.16
CA PRO A 234 -13.56 13.03 -5.16
C PRO A 234 -12.14 13.15 -4.60
N ALA A 235 -11.30 12.18 -4.90
CA ALA A 235 -9.88 12.22 -4.54
C ALA A 235 -9.16 13.34 -5.29
N VAL A 236 -8.25 14.03 -4.62
CA VAL A 236 -7.47 15.13 -5.18
C VAL A 236 -6.02 14.69 -5.40
N THR A 237 -5.54 14.80 -6.63
CA THR A 237 -4.13 14.53 -6.92
C THR A 237 -3.23 15.65 -6.42
N ALA A 238 -2.11 15.30 -5.79
CA ALA A 238 -1.08 16.25 -5.38
C ALA A 238 -0.46 16.99 -6.57
N ALA A 239 -0.47 16.38 -7.75
CA ALA A 239 0.00 17.01 -8.99
C ALA A 239 -0.77 18.29 -9.35
N ALA A 240 -2.05 18.39 -8.99
CA ALA A 240 -2.87 19.58 -9.22
C ALA A 240 -2.62 20.69 -8.16
N LEU A 241 -1.83 20.41 -7.12
CA LEU A 241 -1.54 21.32 -6.02
C LEU A 241 -0.09 21.80 -6.02
N SER A 242 0.83 20.98 -6.53
CA SER A 242 2.25 21.34 -6.63
C SER A 242 2.94 20.64 -7.80
N PRO A 243 3.72 21.37 -8.63
CA PRO A 243 4.57 20.79 -9.66
C PRO A 243 5.78 20.04 -9.08
N HIS A 244 6.06 20.19 -7.77
CA HIS A 244 7.20 19.59 -7.08
C HIS A 244 6.84 18.29 -6.36
N ALA A 245 5.54 17.98 -6.20
CA ALA A 245 5.09 16.72 -5.62
C ALA A 245 5.39 15.56 -6.56
N LEU A 246 5.99 14.48 -6.02
CA LEU A 246 6.09 13.21 -6.73
C LEU A 246 4.84 12.39 -6.40
N VAL A 247 4.11 11.97 -7.43
CA VAL A 247 2.90 11.17 -7.29
C VAL A 247 3.19 9.74 -7.70
N ILE A 248 2.70 8.79 -6.90
CA ILE A 248 2.77 7.34 -7.20
C ILE A 248 1.35 6.80 -7.33
N ASN A 249 1.09 6.05 -8.38
CA ASN A 249 -0.19 5.39 -8.61
C ASN A 249 0.01 4.00 -9.24
N SER A 250 -1.05 3.21 -9.39
CA SER A 250 -0.94 1.85 -9.87
C SER A 250 -2.24 1.34 -10.49
N PHE A 251 -2.11 0.38 -11.41
CA PHE A 251 -3.25 -0.37 -11.93
C PHE A 251 -3.75 -1.46 -10.97
N SER A 252 -3.08 -1.64 -9.83
CA SER A 252 -3.36 -2.75 -8.90
C SER A 252 -4.75 -2.68 -8.25
N LYS A 253 -5.31 -1.48 -7.98
CA LYS A 253 -6.51 -1.34 -7.13
C LYS A 253 -7.76 -1.03 -7.94
N TYR A 254 -7.94 0.20 -8.40
CA TYR A 254 -9.10 0.59 -9.19
C TYR A 254 -9.26 -0.27 -10.46
N PHE A 255 -8.15 -0.55 -11.16
CA PHE A 255 -8.15 -1.34 -12.39
C PHE A 255 -8.11 -2.87 -12.18
N CYS A 256 -8.11 -3.36 -10.94
CA CYS A 256 -8.10 -4.79 -10.62
C CYS A 256 -6.93 -5.59 -11.24
N MET A 257 -5.76 -4.96 -11.40
CA MET A 257 -4.60 -5.54 -12.09
C MET A 257 -3.44 -5.84 -11.14
N THR A 258 -3.69 -6.40 -9.95
CA THR A 258 -2.66 -6.63 -8.92
C THR A 258 -1.49 -7.48 -9.43
N GLY A 259 -1.77 -8.63 -10.03
CA GLY A 259 -0.77 -9.59 -10.53
C GLY A 259 -0.02 -9.13 -11.80
N TRP A 260 -0.50 -8.10 -12.48
CA TRP A 260 0.13 -7.57 -13.71
C TRP A 260 1.37 -6.73 -13.42
N ARG A 261 1.57 -6.32 -12.16
CA ARG A 261 2.74 -5.56 -11.72
C ARG A 261 3.04 -4.32 -12.58
N VAL A 262 2.05 -3.49 -12.79
CA VAL A 262 2.17 -2.23 -13.54
C VAL A 262 1.59 -1.07 -12.75
N GLY A 263 2.33 0.04 -12.72
CA GLY A 263 1.97 1.30 -12.07
C GLY A 263 2.68 2.45 -12.76
N TRP A 264 2.58 3.63 -12.19
CA TRP A 264 3.27 4.80 -12.72
C TRP A 264 3.61 5.81 -11.63
N MET A 265 4.55 6.68 -11.96
CA MET A 265 4.83 7.90 -11.23
C MET A 265 4.60 9.10 -12.12
N LEU A 266 4.09 10.21 -11.56
CA LEU A 266 4.24 11.54 -12.12
C LEU A 266 5.37 12.23 -11.37
N VAL A 267 6.42 12.56 -12.10
CA VAL A 267 7.71 12.94 -11.55
C VAL A 267 7.99 14.42 -11.81
N PRO A 268 8.50 15.21 -10.86
CA PRO A 268 9.05 16.52 -11.12
C PRO A 268 10.13 16.47 -12.21
N GLU A 269 10.11 17.39 -13.16
CA GLU A 269 10.95 17.36 -14.37
C GLU A 269 12.44 17.08 -14.09
N PRO A 270 13.11 17.71 -13.09
CA PRO A 270 14.52 17.46 -12.81
C PRO A 270 14.84 16.02 -12.38
N LEU A 271 13.85 15.27 -11.91
CA LEU A 271 14.01 13.89 -11.43
C LEU A 271 13.74 12.84 -12.52
N VAL A 272 13.18 13.21 -13.67
CA VAL A 272 12.83 12.27 -14.75
C VAL A 272 14.08 11.51 -15.22
N ARG A 273 15.15 12.22 -15.59
CA ARG A 273 16.36 11.58 -16.09
C ARG A 273 17.12 10.76 -15.03
N PRO A 274 17.28 11.19 -13.77
CA PRO A 274 17.80 10.35 -12.71
C PRO A 274 17.00 9.04 -12.52
N ILE A 275 15.67 9.13 -12.47
CA ILE A 275 14.79 7.95 -12.32
C ILE A 275 14.88 7.03 -13.54
N GLU A 276 14.93 7.58 -14.75
CA GLU A 276 15.12 6.78 -15.96
C GLU A 276 16.41 5.95 -15.91
N ARG A 277 17.53 6.55 -15.49
CA ARG A 277 18.81 5.83 -15.33
C ARG A 277 18.72 4.72 -14.28
N LEU A 278 18.04 4.97 -13.16
CA LEU A 278 17.79 3.93 -12.15
C LEU A 278 16.96 2.79 -12.74
N GLN A 279 15.87 3.10 -13.42
CA GLN A 279 15.00 2.11 -14.06
C GLN A 279 15.77 1.25 -15.09
N GLN A 280 16.59 1.90 -15.94
CA GLN A 280 17.43 1.22 -16.92
C GLN A 280 18.34 0.15 -16.28
N ASN A 281 18.90 0.45 -15.12
CA ASN A 281 19.87 -0.43 -14.45
C ASN A 281 19.24 -1.44 -13.49
N LEU A 282 18.09 -1.10 -12.89
CA LEU A 282 17.44 -1.96 -11.90
C LEU A 282 16.40 -2.93 -12.51
N ALA A 283 15.79 -2.56 -13.64
CA ALA A 283 14.68 -3.32 -14.22
C ALA A 283 14.67 -3.36 -15.74
N ILE A 284 15.55 -2.59 -16.43
CA ILE A 284 15.55 -2.36 -17.88
C ILE A 284 14.26 -1.68 -18.33
N SER A 285 13.14 -2.38 -18.29
CA SER A 285 11.80 -1.88 -18.61
C SER A 285 10.72 -2.69 -17.87
N VAL A 286 9.51 -2.15 -17.83
CA VAL A 286 8.32 -2.86 -17.30
C VAL A 286 7.86 -3.90 -18.33
N PRO A 287 7.31 -5.06 -17.90
CA PRO A 287 6.82 -6.09 -18.82
C PRO A 287 5.88 -5.52 -19.90
N THR A 288 6.23 -5.73 -21.15
CA THR A 288 5.55 -5.17 -22.32
C THR A 288 4.09 -5.57 -22.39
N LEU A 289 3.79 -6.85 -22.14
CA LEU A 289 2.42 -7.35 -22.09
C LEU A 289 1.56 -6.63 -21.06
N SER A 290 2.11 -6.37 -19.88
CA SER A 290 1.41 -5.63 -18.82
C SER A 290 1.14 -4.17 -19.22
N GLN A 291 2.05 -3.53 -19.94
CA GLN A 291 1.86 -2.16 -20.42
C GLN A 291 0.78 -2.08 -21.50
N ILE A 292 0.72 -3.05 -22.42
CA ILE A 292 -0.33 -3.15 -23.46
C ILE A 292 -1.70 -3.31 -22.79
N ALA A 293 -1.81 -4.25 -21.84
CA ALA A 293 -3.05 -4.47 -21.10
C ALA A 293 -3.46 -3.22 -20.29
N ALA A 294 -2.51 -2.55 -19.64
CA ALA A 294 -2.75 -1.37 -18.84
C ALA A 294 -3.27 -0.18 -19.68
N ALA A 295 -2.75 0.00 -20.90
CA ALA A 295 -3.24 1.03 -21.79
C ALA A 295 -4.73 0.82 -22.16
N ALA A 296 -5.12 -0.43 -22.42
CA ALA A 296 -6.49 -0.80 -22.74
C ALA A 296 -7.43 -0.84 -21.50
N ALA A 297 -6.87 -0.93 -20.29
CA ALA A 297 -7.67 -0.97 -19.06
C ALA A 297 -8.49 0.31 -18.83
N PHE A 298 -8.03 1.45 -19.30
CA PHE A 298 -8.75 2.72 -19.20
C PHE A 298 -10.08 2.72 -19.97
N ASP A 299 -10.21 1.89 -21.00
CA ASP A 299 -11.44 1.76 -21.78
C ASP A 299 -12.48 0.84 -21.10
N GLY A 300 -12.10 0.17 -20.01
CA GLY A 300 -12.98 -0.67 -19.19
C GLY A 300 -13.65 0.08 -18.03
N ARG A 301 -13.82 1.39 -18.10
CA ARG A 301 -14.32 2.24 -17.00
C ARG A 301 -15.63 1.74 -16.41
N ASP A 302 -16.61 1.36 -17.24
CA ASP A 302 -17.93 0.92 -16.78
C ASP A 302 -17.84 -0.35 -15.90
N GLU A 303 -16.92 -1.28 -16.24
CA GLU A 303 -16.66 -2.47 -15.44
C GLU A 303 -16.04 -2.09 -14.09
N MET A 304 -15.08 -1.17 -14.08
CA MET A 304 -14.42 -0.70 -12.85
C MET A 304 -15.37 0.05 -11.94
N GLU A 305 -16.26 0.88 -12.50
CA GLU A 305 -17.31 1.56 -11.72
C GLU A 305 -18.34 0.57 -11.16
N ALA A 306 -18.61 -0.54 -11.86
CA ALA A 306 -19.45 -1.60 -11.31
C ALA A 306 -18.78 -2.29 -10.11
N VAL A 307 -17.48 -2.57 -10.17
CA VAL A 307 -16.69 -3.09 -9.05
C VAL A 307 -16.69 -2.11 -7.88
N LYS A 308 -16.47 -0.83 -8.14
CA LYS A 308 -16.51 0.24 -7.10
C LYS A 308 -17.87 0.27 -6.38
N ARG A 309 -18.98 0.17 -7.13
CA ARG A 309 -20.34 0.09 -6.52
C ARG A 309 -20.50 -1.11 -5.59
N GLY A 310 -19.94 -2.27 -5.96
CA GLY A 310 -19.89 -3.45 -5.08
C GLY A 310 -19.12 -3.19 -3.78
N TYR A 311 -17.97 -2.51 -3.86
CA TYR A 311 -17.24 -2.13 -2.65
C TYR A 311 -18.00 -1.10 -1.80
N GLN A 312 -18.74 -0.20 -2.42
CA GLN A 312 -19.59 0.75 -1.70
C GLN A 312 -20.74 0.04 -0.95
N GLU A 313 -21.36 -0.99 -1.54
CA GLU A 313 -22.32 -1.86 -0.86
C GLU A 313 -21.66 -2.57 0.33
N ASN A 314 -20.50 -3.21 0.11
CA ASN A 314 -19.74 -3.92 1.14
C ASN A 314 -19.36 -3.02 2.30
N ARG A 315 -18.92 -1.79 2.01
CA ARG A 315 -18.68 -0.76 3.01
C ARG A 315 -19.92 -0.51 3.88
N GLY A 316 -21.09 -0.38 3.26
CA GLY A 316 -22.37 -0.21 3.96
C GLY A 316 -22.71 -1.40 4.88
N ILE A 317 -22.50 -2.63 4.39
CA ILE A 317 -22.73 -3.86 5.17
C ILE A 317 -21.84 -3.86 6.42
N LEU A 318 -20.55 -3.56 6.31
CA LEU A 318 -19.64 -3.56 7.45
C LEU A 318 -19.91 -2.42 8.43
N ILE A 319 -20.21 -1.20 7.95
CA ILE A 319 -20.53 -0.05 8.80
C ILE A 319 -21.78 -0.33 9.64
N ALA A 320 -22.80 -0.99 9.06
CA ALA A 320 -24.01 -1.36 9.78
C ALA A 320 -23.84 -2.60 10.66
N GLY A 321 -23.05 -3.59 10.21
CA GLY A 321 -22.96 -4.90 10.84
C GLY A 321 -21.93 -4.99 11.97
N LEU A 322 -20.75 -4.40 11.84
CA LEU A 322 -19.72 -4.48 12.87
C LEU A 322 -20.16 -3.96 14.24
N PRO A 323 -20.94 -2.86 14.35
CA PRO A 323 -21.49 -2.44 15.65
C PRO A 323 -22.43 -3.47 16.30
N GLN A 324 -23.16 -4.25 15.51
CA GLN A 324 -24.03 -5.33 16.03
C GLN A 324 -23.19 -6.50 16.60
N ALA A 325 -21.97 -6.66 16.10
CA ALA A 325 -20.97 -7.59 16.64
C ALA A 325 -20.13 -7.00 17.80
N GLY A 326 -20.48 -5.80 18.29
CA GLY A 326 -19.78 -5.12 19.38
C GLY A 326 -18.57 -4.26 18.96
N LEU A 327 -18.18 -4.29 17.69
CA LEU A 327 -17.08 -3.47 17.15
C LEU A 327 -17.61 -2.09 16.75
N THR A 328 -17.76 -1.19 17.73
CA THR A 328 -18.43 0.10 17.56
C THR A 328 -17.46 1.27 17.27
N ARG A 329 -16.16 1.08 17.46
CA ARG A 329 -15.16 2.15 17.39
C ARG A 329 -14.32 2.04 16.13
N PHE A 330 -14.75 2.71 15.08
CA PHE A 330 -14.03 2.91 13.82
C PHE A 330 -14.53 4.16 13.11
N LEU A 331 -13.73 4.70 12.19
CA LEU A 331 -14.18 5.74 11.29
C LEU A 331 -14.74 5.11 10.02
N PRO A 332 -15.88 5.60 9.50
CA PRO A 332 -16.32 5.22 8.16
C PRO A 332 -15.25 5.56 7.12
N ALA A 333 -14.94 4.61 6.26
CA ALA A 333 -13.97 4.82 5.18
C ALA A 333 -14.50 5.84 4.16
N ASP A 334 -13.67 6.81 3.76
CA ASP A 334 -13.99 7.76 2.70
C ASP A 334 -13.66 7.19 1.32
N GLY A 335 -12.68 6.29 1.26
CA GLY A 335 -12.18 5.65 0.05
C GLY A 335 -11.47 4.33 0.34
N ALA A 336 -10.73 3.79 -0.64
CA ALA A 336 -10.12 2.48 -0.63
C ALA A 336 -11.16 1.35 -0.39
N PHE A 337 -10.79 0.28 0.30
CA PHE A 337 -11.70 -0.81 0.68
C PHE A 337 -11.31 -1.40 2.04
N TYR A 338 -11.06 -0.51 3.03
CA TYR A 338 -10.66 -0.90 4.39
C TYR A 338 -11.51 -0.24 5.45
N LEU A 339 -11.72 -0.98 6.56
CA LEU A 339 -12.12 -0.43 7.85
C LEU A 339 -11.06 -0.78 8.88
N TYR A 340 -10.71 0.19 9.72
CA TYR A 340 -9.73 0.06 10.79
C TYR A 340 -10.45 0.24 12.13
N ALA A 341 -10.69 -0.88 12.83
CA ALA A 341 -11.54 -0.93 14.01
C ALA A 341 -10.71 -1.09 15.30
N ASP A 342 -11.06 -0.33 16.33
CA ASP A 342 -10.53 -0.47 17.70
C ASP A 342 -11.17 -1.68 18.37
N ILE A 343 -10.33 -2.63 18.79
CA ILE A 343 -10.71 -3.87 19.45
C ILE A 343 -10.45 -3.87 20.96
N SER A 344 -10.07 -2.74 21.54
CA SER A 344 -9.64 -2.68 22.96
C SER A 344 -10.74 -3.04 23.97
N ALA A 345 -12.01 -3.13 23.53
CA ALA A 345 -13.09 -3.70 24.33
C ALA A 345 -12.98 -5.25 24.49
N PHE A 346 -12.26 -5.92 23.60
CA PHE A 346 -12.17 -7.39 23.53
C PHE A 346 -10.75 -7.91 23.77
N SER A 347 -9.73 -7.17 23.36
CA SER A 347 -8.34 -7.58 23.45
C SER A 347 -7.38 -6.38 23.52
N SER A 348 -6.26 -6.59 24.21
CA SER A 348 -5.10 -5.67 24.20
C SER A 348 -4.02 -6.10 23.19
N ASP A 349 -4.24 -7.19 22.44
CA ASP A 349 -3.30 -7.74 21.46
C ASP A 349 -4.00 -8.08 20.15
N SER A 350 -3.79 -7.26 19.13
CA SER A 350 -4.40 -7.41 17.81
C SER A 350 -3.91 -8.64 17.06
N PHE A 351 -2.69 -9.11 17.31
CA PHE A 351 -2.17 -10.33 16.70
C PHE A 351 -2.91 -11.56 17.22
N GLU A 352 -3.04 -11.67 18.54
CA GLU A 352 -3.78 -12.76 19.16
C GLU A 352 -5.27 -12.71 18.82
N PHE A 353 -5.87 -11.51 18.76
CA PHE A 353 -7.26 -11.34 18.36
C PHE A 353 -7.50 -11.82 16.92
N ALA A 354 -6.63 -11.41 15.96
CA ALA A 354 -6.72 -11.84 14.58
C ALA A 354 -6.55 -13.36 14.43
N ARG A 355 -5.61 -13.95 15.17
CA ARG A 355 -5.40 -15.41 15.22
C ARG A 355 -6.63 -16.15 15.70
N GLN A 356 -7.20 -15.73 16.84
CA GLN A 356 -8.41 -16.38 17.39
C GLN A 356 -9.63 -16.20 16.48
N MET A 357 -9.79 -15.04 15.87
CA MET A 357 -10.87 -14.80 14.91
C MET A 357 -10.75 -15.71 13.68
N LEU A 358 -9.53 -15.91 13.17
CA LEU A 358 -9.28 -16.87 12.10
C LEU A 358 -9.61 -18.31 12.51
N GLU A 359 -9.13 -18.76 13.68
CA GLU A 359 -9.28 -20.15 14.14
C GLU A 359 -10.71 -20.49 14.54
N ARG A 360 -11.45 -19.54 15.15
CA ARG A 360 -12.77 -19.81 15.76
C ARG A 360 -13.94 -19.32 14.91
N ALA A 361 -13.76 -18.20 14.21
CA ALA A 361 -14.79 -17.63 13.35
C ALA A 361 -14.53 -17.89 11.85
N HIS A 362 -13.36 -18.40 11.49
CA HIS A 362 -12.91 -18.57 10.09
C HIS A 362 -13.03 -17.26 9.31
N VAL A 363 -12.66 -16.15 9.93
CA VAL A 363 -12.55 -14.83 9.29
C VAL A 363 -11.12 -14.36 9.43
N ALA A 364 -10.45 -14.14 8.32
CA ALA A 364 -9.10 -13.61 8.27
C ALA A 364 -9.12 -12.08 8.22
N ALA A 365 -8.36 -11.40 9.08
CA ALA A 365 -8.16 -9.95 9.03
C ALA A 365 -6.74 -9.60 9.50
N THR A 366 -6.26 -8.41 9.17
CA THR A 366 -4.88 -8.03 9.48
C THR A 366 -4.78 -7.35 10.83
N PRO A 367 -3.87 -7.80 11.74
CA PRO A 367 -3.66 -7.15 13.01
C PRO A 367 -3.12 -5.72 12.82
N GLY A 368 -3.60 -4.80 13.64
CA GLY A 368 -3.26 -3.38 13.53
C GLY A 368 -1.79 -3.07 13.80
N ILE A 369 -1.10 -3.92 14.57
CA ILE A 369 0.33 -3.77 14.85
C ILE A 369 1.20 -3.78 13.57
N ASP A 370 0.73 -4.37 12.48
CA ASP A 370 1.39 -4.32 11.19
C ASP A 370 1.46 -2.87 10.66
N PHE A 371 0.40 -2.09 10.85
CA PHE A 371 0.25 -0.72 10.36
C PHE A 371 0.76 0.35 11.33
N ASP A 372 0.70 0.05 12.61
CA ASP A 372 1.06 0.98 13.67
C ASP A 372 1.83 0.24 14.79
N PRO A 373 3.17 0.37 14.84
CA PRO A 373 3.97 -0.28 15.88
C PRO A 373 3.78 0.35 17.27
N VAL A 374 3.13 1.52 17.38
CA VAL A 374 2.91 2.23 18.63
C VAL A 374 1.57 1.82 19.26
N HIS A 375 0.47 1.99 18.53
CA HIS A 375 -0.90 1.78 19.05
C HIS A 375 -1.65 0.63 18.37
N GLY A 376 -1.08 0.02 17.34
CA GLY A 376 -1.74 -0.97 16.50
C GLY A 376 -2.19 -2.24 17.23
N ARG A 377 -1.66 -2.54 18.44
CA ARG A 377 -2.15 -3.63 19.28
C ARG A 377 -3.64 -3.53 19.64
N ARG A 378 -4.21 -2.33 19.54
CA ARG A 378 -5.63 -2.04 19.84
C ARG A 378 -6.52 -2.06 18.61
N PHE A 379 -6.00 -2.36 17.42
CA PHE A 379 -6.74 -2.22 16.17
C PHE A 379 -6.67 -3.46 15.31
N ILE A 380 -7.67 -3.61 14.43
CA ILE A 380 -7.69 -4.61 13.37
C ILE A 380 -8.15 -3.96 12.07
N ARG A 381 -7.57 -4.38 10.93
CA ARG A 381 -8.01 -3.93 9.60
C ARG A 381 -8.83 -5.00 8.92
N PHE A 382 -10.02 -4.63 8.47
CA PHE A 382 -10.88 -5.42 7.59
C PHE A 382 -10.81 -4.89 6.17
N SER A 383 -10.50 -5.75 5.20
CA SER A 383 -10.68 -5.48 3.78
C SER A 383 -12.08 -5.91 3.35
N TYR A 384 -12.77 -5.07 2.57
CA TYR A 384 -14.10 -5.39 2.05
C TYR A 384 -14.13 -5.54 0.52
N ALA A 385 -13.00 -5.95 -0.08
CA ALA A 385 -12.86 -6.10 -1.52
C ALA A 385 -13.33 -7.47 -2.06
N ARG A 386 -14.26 -8.15 -1.36
CA ARG A 386 -14.85 -9.44 -1.71
C ARG A 386 -16.32 -9.30 -2.10
N SER A 387 -17.09 -10.39 -2.09
CA SER A 387 -18.52 -10.38 -2.38
C SER A 387 -19.33 -9.79 -1.21
N ALA A 388 -20.53 -9.29 -1.50
CA ALA A 388 -21.45 -8.83 -0.46
C ALA A 388 -21.94 -9.97 0.44
N GLU A 389 -22.00 -11.19 -0.08
CA GLU A 389 -22.32 -12.40 0.67
C GLU A 389 -21.23 -12.70 1.71
N ASP A 390 -19.94 -12.66 1.29
CA ASP A 390 -18.81 -12.83 2.20
C ASP A 390 -18.85 -11.78 3.33
N MET A 391 -19.19 -10.54 3.03
CA MET A 391 -19.24 -9.47 4.05
C MET A 391 -20.35 -9.70 5.06
N ARG A 392 -21.55 -10.13 4.61
CA ARG A 392 -22.65 -10.46 5.53
C ARG A 392 -22.32 -11.66 6.41
N GLU A 393 -21.74 -12.71 5.82
CA GLU A 393 -21.33 -13.91 6.56
C GLU A 393 -20.18 -13.61 7.54
N ALA A 394 -19.20 -12.79 7.15
CA ALA A 394 -18.13 -12.35 8.05
C ALA A 394 -18.70 -11.65 9.30
N VAL A 395 -19.61 -10.69 9.10
CA VAL A 395 -20.30 -10.02 10.23
C VAL A 395 -21.02 -11.00 11.12
N ALA A 396 -21.78 -11.94 10.53
CA ALA A 396 -22.51 -12.95 11.30
C ALA A 396 -21.59 -13.88 12.10
N ARG A 397 -20.45 -14.29 11.52
CA ARG A 397 -19.45 -15.12 12.21
C ARG A 397 -18.76 -14.37 13.35
N ILE A 398 -18.35 -13.12 13.10
CA ILE A 398 -17.74 -12.25 14.13
C ILE A 398 -18.73 -12.05 15.29
N ALA A 399 -19.99 -11.74 15.00
CA ALA A 399 -21.01 -11.55 16.02
C ALA A 399 -21.22 -12.81 16.88
N ARG A 400 -21.28 -14.00 16.27
CA ARG A 400 -21.38 -15.28 17.00
C ARG A 400 -20.14 -15.59 17.85
N TRP A 401 -18.98 -15.14 17.40
CA TRP A 401 -17.73 -15.39 18.13
C TRP A 401 -17.52 -14.45 19.30
N LEU A 402 -17.94 -13.18 19.17
CA LEU A 402 -17.75 -12.16 20.23
C LEU A 402 -18.89 -12.11 21.24
N GLY A 403 -20.11 -12.58 20.89
CA GLY A 403 -21.29 -12.65 21.77
C GLY A 403 -21.37 -13.98 22.45
#